data_49022f4450f5aae19996f16c369bfadc
#
_entry.id   49022f4450f5aae19996f16c369bfadc
#
_cell.length_a   1.000
_cell.length_b   1.000
_cell.length_c   1.000
_cell.angle_alpha   90.00
_cell.angle_beta   90.00
_cell.angle_gamma   90.00
#
_symmetry.space_group_name_H-M   'P 1'
#
loop_
_entity.id
_entity.type
_entity.pdbx_description
1 polymer ?
#
loop_
_entity_poly.entity_id
_entity_poly.type
_entity_poly.pdbx_seq_one_letter_code
_entity_poly.pdbx_strand_id
1 'polypeptide(L)'
;MEARQSGLDGGVPARPRAARDIRAERAAALARRGKAAATVDTGLDHLVCACGSERYGLPLSAVAQVLPMRPATPMPGAVPALIGLIAVSGRIVGVLSLARALGRPDPEAEAGHLVVLRSASSHQPLALAVDRVLGIARAAGASAGHAPDPDGLGNDAASGYAPGTAGDDRPDFVIVDLPRLLRRTLP
;
A
#
# COMPACT_ATOMS: atom_id res chain seq x y z
N MET A 1 -74.89 56.91 3.23
CA MET A 1 -74.02 56.84 4.44
C MET A 1 -73.23 55.60 4.33
N GLU A 2 -71.97 55.84 4.04
CA GLU A 2 -71.01 54.80 3.60
C GLU A 2 -70.38 54.04 4.79
N ALA A 3 -70.35 52.73 4.68
CA ALA A 3 -69.57 51.87 5.57
C ALA A 3 -68.41 51.28 4.77
N ARG A 4 -67.20 51.70 5.15
CA ARG A 4 -65.95 51.20 4.59
C ARG A 4 -65.64 49.82 5.16
N GLN A 5 -65.43 48.83 4.28
CA GLN A 5 -64.83 47.54 4.62
C GLN A 5 -63.33 47.59 4.40
N SER A 6 -62.59 47.42 5.46
CA SER A 6 -61.14 47.22 5.45
C SER A 6 -60.87 45.75 5.30
N GLY A 7 -60.29 45.34 4.16
CA GLY A 7 -59.76 44.02 3.93
C GLY A 7 -58.35 43.85 4.60
N LEU A 8 -58.21 42.84 5.45
CA LEU A 8 -56.93 42.41 5.94
C LEU A 8 -56.37 41.34 5.03
N ASP A 9 -55.44 41.77 4.20
CA ASP A 9 -54.67 40.83 3.34
C ASP A 9 -53.51 40.25 4.16
N GLY A 10 -53.66 38.98 4.56
CA GLY A 10 -52.66 38.22 5.30
C GLY A 10 -51.64 37.59 4.36
N GLY A 11 -50.67 38.38 3.93
CA GLY A 11 -49.54 37.88 3.15
C GLY A 11 -48.68 36.88 3.94
N VAL A 12 -48.71 35.61 3.53
CA VAL A 12 -47.79 34.56 4.03
C VAL A 12 -46.40 34.90 3.54
N PRO A 13 -45.38 35.04 4.41
CA PRO A 13 -44.01 35.31 3.98
C PRO A 13 -43.45 34.15 3.18
N ALA A 14 -43.10 34.43 1.93
CA ALA A 14 -42.39 33.49 1.06
C ALA A 14 -41.03 33.11 1.68
N ARG A 15 -40.85 31.84 2.00
CA ARG A 15 -39.58 31.30 2.49
C ARG A 15 -38.47 31.60 1.47
N PRO A 16 -37.30 32.08 1.92
CA PRO A 16 -36.22 32.50 1.02
C PRO A 16 -35.74 31.34 0.16
N ARG A 17 -35.70 31.54 -1.14
CA ARG A 17 -35.19 30.59 -2.15
C ARG A 17 -33.75 30.14 -1.88
N ALA A 18 -32.94 30.99 -1.24
CA ALA A 18 -31.55 30.72 -0.87
C ALA A 18 -31.35 29.46 -0.02
N ALA A 19 -32.28 29.11 0.89
CA ALA A 19 -32.15 27.92 1.74
C ALA A 19 -32.34 26.58 1.00
N ARG A 20 -33.06 26.60 -0.16
CA ARG A 20 -33.24 25.42 -1.02
C ARG A 20 -31.99 25.17 -1.86
N ASP A 21 -31.35 26.22 -2.33
CA ASP A 21 -30.17 26.12 -3.17
C ASP A 21 -28.98 25.57 -2.40
N ILE A 22 -28.78 26.01 -1.16
CA ILE A 22 -27.68 25.50 -0.27
C ILE A 22 -27.87 24.02 0.05
N ARG A 23 -29.12 23.55 0.22
CA ARG A 23 -29.38 22.11 0.45
C ARG A 23 -29.16 21.30 -0.81
N ALA A 24 -29.51 21.80 -1.96
CA ALA A 24 -29.27 21.15 -3.25
C ALA A 24 -27.78 21.07 -3.58
N GLU A 25 -27.04 22.15 -3.31
CA GLU A 25 -25.58 22.15 -3.47
C GLU A 25 -24.86 21.18 -2.51
N ARG A 26 -25.27 21.14 -1.25
CA ARG A 26 -24.73 20.18 -0.28
C ARG A 26 -25.07 18.74 -0.65
N ALA A 27 -26.29 18.47 -1.11
CA ALA A 27 -26.67 17.13 -1.59
C ALA A 27 -25.90 16.74 -2.85
N ALA A 28 -25.68 17.66 -3.78
CA ALA A 28 -24.87 17.43 -4.97
C ALA A 28 -23.37 17.23 -4.64
N ALA A 29 -22.84 17.95 -3.63
CA ALA A 29 -21.48 17.77 -3.16
C ALA A 29 -21.29 16.42 -2.45
N LEU A 30 -22.27 15.98 -1.64
CA LEU A 30 -22.28 14.67 -1.01
C LEU A 30 -22.43 13.54 -2.04
N ALA A 31 -23.29 13.72 -3.06
CA ALA A 31 -23.45 12.75 -4.15
C ALA A 31 -22.18 12.63 -5.00
N ARG A 32 -21.46 13.73 -5.22
CA ARG A 32 -20.15 13.70 -5.89
C ARG A 32 -19.09 13.00 -5.05
N ARG A 33 -19.06 13.22 -3.72
CA ARG A 33 -18.20 12.48 -2.81
C ARG A 33 -18.55 10.99 -2.73
N GLY A 34 -19.84 10.67 -2.69
CA GLY A 34 -20.32 9.28 -2.74
C GLY A 34 -19.99 8.60 -4.07
N LYS A 35 -20.03 9.31 -5.19
CA LYS A 35 -19.66 8.78 -6.50
C LYS A 35 -18.14 8.63 -6.69
N ALA A 36 -17.35 9.52 -6.08
CA ALA A 36 -15.89 9.37 -6.00
C ALA A 36 -15.45 8.24 -5.05
N ALA A 37 -16.30 7.90 -4.05
CA ALA A 37 -16.07 6.74 -3.17
C ALA A 37 -16.61 5.43 -3.75
N ALA A 38 -17.37 5.47 -4.85
CA ALA A 38 -17.99 4.30 -5.50
C ALA A 38 -17.27 3.82 -6.77
N THR A 39 -16.10 4.32 -7.07
CA THR A 39 -15.15 3.51 -7.84
C THR A 39 -14.74 2.38 -6.91
N VAL A 40 -15.28 1.18 -7.16
CA VAL A 40 -14.79 -0.05 -6.54
C VAL A 40 -13.32 -0.11 -6.93
N ASP A 41 -12.49 0.38 -6.02
CA ASP A 41 -11.05 0.30 -6.14
C ASP A 41 -10.68 -1.17 -5.96
N THR A 42 -10.60 -1.90 -7.07
CA THR A 42 -10.17 -3.29 -7.13
C THR A 42 -8.67 -3.45 -6.84
N GLY A 43 -8.03 -2.39 -6.35
CA GLY A 43 -6.64 -2.41 -5.94
C GLY A 43 -6.41 -3.40 -4.81
N LEU A 44 -5.34 -4.20 -4.94
CA LEU A 44 -4.91 -5.10 -3.88
C LEU A 44 -4.21 -4.31 -2.78
N ASP A 45 -4.44 -4.71 -1.53
CA ASP A 45 -3.72 -4.15 -0.39
C ASP A 45 -2.27 -4.66 -0.36
N HIS A 46 -1.34 -3.76 -0.13
CA HIS A 46 0.09 -4.04 -0.06
C HIS A 46 0.66 -3.57 1.28
N LEU A 47 1.57 -4.36 1.85
CA LEU A 47 2.44 -3.91 2.92
C LEU A 47 3.58 -3.10 2.30
N VAL A 48 3.64 -1.81 2.58
CA VAL A 48 4.69 -0.93 2.06
C VAL A 48 5.89 -0.96 2.99
N CYS A 49 7.04 -1.29 2.41
CA CYS A 49 8.32 -1.39 3.11
C CYS A 49 9.33 -0.43 2.47
N ALA A 50 10.23 0.10 3.27
CA ALA A 50 11.39 0.87 2.80
C ALA A 50 12.63 -0.03 2.78
N CYS A 51 13.43 0.12 1.72
CA CYS A 51 14.79 -0.40 1.60
C CYS A 51 15.66 0.72 1.03
N GLY A 52 16.51 1.32 1.87
CA GLY A 52 17.21 2.55 1.54
C GLY A 52 16.24 3.70 1.27
N SER A 53 16.39 4.34 0.13
CA SER A 53 15.51 5.42 -0.33
C SER A 53 14.27 4.94 -1.09
N GLU A 54 14.19 3.66 -1.40
CA GLU A 54 13.13 3.09 -2.23
C GLU A 54 12.03 2.46 -1.39
N ARG A 55 10.82 2.42 -1.96
CA ARG A 55 9.64 1.84 -1.32
C ARG A 55 9.09 0.70 -2.16
N TYR A 56 8.79 -0.40 -1.50
CA TYR A 56 8.33 -1.64 -2.11
C TYR A 56 7.03 -2.11 -1.48
N GLY A 57 6.07 -2.46 -2.31
CA GLY A 57 4.79 -3.03 -1.88
C GLY A 57 4.79 -4.54 -2.01
N LEU A 58 4.62 -5.23 -0.91
CA LEU A 58 4.44 -6.68 -0.85
C LEU A 58 2.95 -7.00 -0.76
N PRO A 59 2.39 -7.91 -1.58
CA PRO A 59 0.99 -8.28 -1.48
C PRO A 59 0.64 -8.69 -0.04
N LEU A 60 -0.34 -8.02 0.58
CA LEU A 60 -0.70 -8.27 1.99
C LEU A 60 -1.17 -9.70 2.21
N SER A 61 -1.78 -10.31 1.21
CA SER A 61 -2.18 -11.73 1.23
C SER A 61 -1.01 -12.70 1.42
N ALA A 62 0.19 -12.30 1.00
CA ALA A 62 1.41 -13.10 1.15
C ALA A 62 2.13 -12.88 2.48
N VAL A 63 1.71 -11.91 3.29
CA VAL A 63 2.33 -11.59 4.58
C VAL A 63 1.64 -12.35 5.70
N ALA A 64 2.41 -13.10 6.50
CA ALA A 64 1.93 -13.80 7.68
C ALA A 64 2.00 -12.90 8.92
N GLN A 65 3.16 -12.29 9.15
CA GLN A 65 3.42 -11.40 10.29
C GLN A 65 4.64 -10.52 10.03
N VAL A 66 4.75 -9.45 10.80
CA VAL A 66 5.91 -8.56 10.82
C VAL A 66 6.55 -8.65 12.22
N LEU A 67 7.85 -8.79 12.24
CA LEU A 67 8.65 -8.90 13.48
C LEU A 67 9.78 -7.86 13.44
N PRO A 68 10.28 -7.42 14.59
CA PRO A 68 11.53 -6.66 14.64
C PRO A 68 12.68 -7.53 14.14
N MET A 69 13.71 -6.89 13.57
CA MET A 69 14.94 -7.56 13.15
C MET A 69 15.56 -8.31 14.32
N ARG A 70 16.11 -9.49 14.05
CA ARG A 70 16.81 -10.34 15.01
C ARG A 70 18.11 -10.85 14.38
N PRO A 71 19.13 -11.12 15.18
CA PRO A 71 20.34 -11.76 14.68
C PRO A 71 20.01 -13.09 13.98
N ALA A 72 20.47 -13.23 12.75
CA ALA A 72 20.32 -14.45 11.97
C ALA A 72 21.63 -15.25 12.02
N THR A 73 21.51 -16.57 12.05
CA THR A 73 22.70 -17.46 11.94
C THR A 73 23.07 -17.57 10.46
N PRO A 74 24.24 -17.09 10.05
CA PRO A 74 24.68 -17.19 8.66
C PRO A 74 24.79 -18.65 8.21
N MET A 75 24.49 -18.90 6.93
CA MET A 75 24.60 -20.21 6.33
C MET A 75 25.76 -20.21 5.31
N PRO A 76 26.82 -20.98 5.53
CA PRO A 76 27.93 -21.06 4.57
C PRO A 76 27.48 -21.56 3.20
N GLY A 77 27.98 -20.93 2.14
CA GLY A 77 27.65 -21.31 0.76
C GLY A 77 26.24 -20.88 0.30
N ALA A 78 25.53 -20.10 1.09
CA ALA A 78 24.22 -19.60 0.71
C ALA A 78 24.30 -18.54 -0.39
N VAL A 79 23.19 -18.34 -1.11
CA VAL A 79 23.06 -17.25 -2.09
C VAL A 79 23.24 -15.88 -1.43
N PRO A 80 23.80 -14.87 -2.11
CA PRO A 80 24.10 -13.56 -1.50
C PRO A 80 22.92 -12.86 -0.84
N ALA A 81 21.71 -13.11 -1.32
CA ALA A 81 20.50 -12.51 -0.75
C ALA A 81 20.06 -13.17 0.56
N LEU A 82 20.49 -14.39 0.87
CA LEU A 82 20.18 -15.07 2.13
C LEU A 82 21.09 -14.56 3.24
N ILE A 83 20.53 -13.84 4.21
CA ILE A 83 21.25 -13.34 5.38
C ILE A 83 21.58 -14.49 6.34
N GLY A 84 20.65 -15.44 6.50
CA GLY A 84 20.81 -16.56 7.40
C GLY A 84 19.49 -17.17 7.84
N LEU A 85 19.52 -17.86 8.97
CA LEU A 85 18.39 -18.56 9.58
C LEU A 85 18.04 -17.97 10.93
N ILE A 86 16.75 -17.93 11.25
CA ILE A 86 16.24 -17.55 12.58
C ILE A 86 15.20 -18.57 13.05
N ALA A 87 14.97 -18.63 14.35
CA ALA A 87 13.89 -19.40 14.93
C ALA A 87 12.69 -18.48 15.21
N VAL A 88 11.53 -18.80 14.65
CA VAL A 88 10.26 -18.09 14.87
C VAL A 88 9.21 -19.12 15.26
N SER A 89 8.64 -19.00 16.45
CA SER A 89 7.57 -19.89 16.96
C SER A 89 7.89 -21.37 16.79
N GLY A 90 9.12 -21.78 17.11
CA GLY A 90 9.59 -23.17 17.01
C GLY A 90 9.89 -23.67 15.58
N ARG A 91 9.85 -22.80 14.58
CA ARG A 91 10.18 -23.14 13.18
C ARG A 91 11.42 -22.39 12.73
N ILE A 92 12.26 -23.05 11.94
CA ILE A 92 13.40 -22.40 11.31
C ILE A 92 12.91 -21.65 10.07
N VAL A 93 13.24 -20.36 9.99
CA VAL A 93 12.83 -19.44 8.92
C VAL A 93 14.07 -18.89 8.24
N GLY A 94 14.14 -19.02 6.92
CA GLY A 94 15.18 -18.38 6.11
C GLY A 94 14.94 -16.87 6.01
N VAL A 95 15.96 -16.06 6.20
CA VAL A 95 15.90 -14.59 6.10
C VAL A 95 16.61 -14.13 4.84
N LEU A 96 15.84 -13.54 3.92
CA LEU A 96 16.37 -12.93 2.70
C LEU A 96 16.37 -11.41 2.84
N SER A 97 17.45 -10.75 2.43
CA SER A 97 17.45 -9.30 2.24
C SER A 97 16.59 -8.97 1.03
N LEU A 98 15.53 -8.16 1.20
CA LEU A 98 14.71 -7.71 0.09
C LEU A 98 15.53 -6.86 -0.88
N ALA A 99 16.39 -5.97 -0.38
CA ALA A 99 17.26 -5.14 -1.20
C ALA A 99 18.18 -5.98 -2.08
N ARG A 100 18.92 -6.93 -1.51
CA ARG A 100 19.82 -7.81 -2.28
C ARG A 100 19.07 -8.70 -3.28
N ALA A 101 17.90 -9.21 -2.88
CA ALA A 101 17.06 -10.01 -3.76
C ALA A 101 16.56 -9.20 -4.98
N LEU A 102 16.39 -7.89 -4.81
CA LEU A 102 16.04 -6.95 -5.88
C LEU A 102 17.27 -6.40 -6.62
N GLY A 103 18.49 -6.84 -6.27
CA GLY A 103 19.73 -6.37 -6.89
C GLY A 103 20.14 -4.97 -6.44
N ARG A 104 19.65 -4.52 -5.29
CA ARG A 104 19.99 -3.23 -4.69
C ARG A 104 21.03 -3.40 -3.60
N PRO A 105 21.85 -2.36 -3.33
CA PRO A 105 22.76 -2.39 -2.19
C PRO A 105 21.96 -2.55 -0.89
N ASP A 106 22.48 -3.37 0.00
CA ASP A 106 21.88 -3.57 1.33
C ASP A 106 22.30 -2.38 2.20
N PRO A 107 21.37 -1.60 2.74
CA PRO A 107 21.73 -0.59 3.71
C PRO A 107 22.25 -1.32 4.96
N GLU A 108 23.31 -0.80 5.57
CA GLU A 108 23.87 -1.28 6.84
C GLU A 108 22.92 -0.94 8.01
N ALA A 109 21.69 -1.43 7.95
CA ALA A 109 20.72 -1.18 8.99
C ALA A 109 20.80 -2.29 10.04
N GLU A 110 21.41 -1.99 11.18
CA GLU A 110 21.32 -2.84 12.37
C GLU A 110 19.88 -2.93 12.90
N ALA A 111 19.05 -1.96 12.55
CA ALA A 111 17.63 -1.90 12.93
C ALA A 111 16.75 -2.07 11.69
N GLY A 112 15.78 -2.99 11.77
CA GLY A 112 14.88 -3.26 10.66
C GLY A 112 13.72 -4.14 11.08
N HIS A 113 13.01 -4.65 10.07
CA HIS A 113 11.87 -5.55 10.28
C HIS A 113 12.02 -6.80 9.42
N LEU A 114 11.43 -7.87 9.91
CA LEU A 114 11.29 -9.14 9.21
C LEU A 114 9.83 -9.31 8.81
N VAL A 115 9.58 -9.38 7.53
CA VAL A 115 8.26 -9.69 6.97
C VAL A 115 8.21 -11.18 6.70
N VAL A 116 7.59 -11.94 7.60
CA VAL A 116 7.44 -13.39 7.46
C VAL A 116 6.37 -13.66 6.42
N LEU A 117 6.72 -14.47 5.42
CA LEU A 117 5.80 -14.82 4.33
C LEU A 117 4.91 -16.00 4.70
N ARG A 118 3.68 -15.98 4.18
CA ARG A 118 2.81 -17.16 4.20
C ARG A 118 3.39 -18.20 3.26
N SER A 119 3.67 -19.36 3.77
CA SER A 119 4.13 -20.50 2.95
C SER A 119 3.02 -20.88 1.96
N ALA A 120 3.19 -20.54 0.70
CA ALA A 120 2.25 -20.95 -0.33
C ALA A 120 2.55 -22.35 -0.88
N SER A 121 3.79 -22.86 -0.79
CA SER A 121 4.16 -24.18 -1.33
C SER A 121 5.61 -24.60 -1.08
N SER A 122 6.44 -23.83 -0.44
CA SER A 122 7.81 -24.26 -0.11
C SER A 122 7.84 -24.88 1.29
N HIS A 123 8.50 -26.01 1.44
CA HIS A 123 8.69 -26.70 2.72
C HIS A 123 9.45 -25.86 3.75
N GLN A 124 10.00 -24.72 3.34
CA GLN A 124 10.73 -23.80 4.23
C GLN A 124 10.04 -22.44 4.34
N PRO A 125 9.68 -22.02 5.56
CA PRO A 125 9.19 -20.67 5.78
C PRO A 125 10.29 -19.65 5.52
N LEU A 126 9.93 -18.53 4.90
CA LEU A 126 10.84 -17.45 4.53
C LEU A 126 10.36 -16.13 5.17
N ALA A 127 11.33 -15.26 5.44
CA ALA A 127 11.10 -13.88 5.83
C ALA A 127 11.95 -12.95 4.96
N LEU A 128 11.42 -11.77 4.67
CA LEU A 128 12.14 -10.70 3.99
C LEU A 128 12.61 -9.68 5.02
N ALA A 129 13.90 -9.41 5.04
CA ALA A 129 14.46 -8.32 5.82
C ALA A 129 14.29 -7.02 5.06
N VAL A 130 13.77 -6.01 5.74
CA VAL A 130 13.52 -4.65 5.25
C VAL A 130 13.94 -3.64 6.30
N ASP A 131 14.31 -2.43 5.89
CA ASP A 131 14.74 -1.40 6.84
C ASP A 131 13.59 -0.93 7.70
N ARG A 132 12.43 -0.72 7.09
CA ARG A 132 11.25 -0.22 7.78
C ARG A 132 9.96 -0.68 7.12
N VAL A 133 8.96 -0.97 7.93
CA VAL A 133 7.58 -1.13 7.47
C VAL A 133 6.87 0.22 7.65
N LEU A 134 6.33 0.75 6.56
CA LEU A 134 5.69 2.06 6.52
C LEU A 134 4.18 1.99 6.79
N GLY A 135 3.56 0.84 6.46
CA GLY A 135 2.13 0.65 6.65
C GLY A 135 1.49 -0.17 5.53
N ILE A 136 0.17 -0.10 5.47
CA ILE A 136 -0.61 -0.77 4.42
C ILE A 136 -1.15 0.29 3.48
N ALA A 137 -0.94 0.11 2.18
CA ALA A 137 -1.49 0.95 1.14
C ALA A 137 -2.17 0.11 0.06
N ARG A 138 -3.22 0.69 -0.54
CA ARG A 138 -3.91 0.10 -1.67
C ARG A 138 -3.30 0.59 -2.96
N ALA A 139 -2.97 -0.30 -3.86
CA ALA A 139 -2.45 0.03 -5.18
C ALA A 139 -3.60 0.46 -6.11
N ALA A 140 -4.18 1.65 -5.86
CA ALA A 140 -5.17 2.23 -6.74
C ALA A 140 -4.50 2.73 -8.03
N GLY A 141 -5.02 2.33 -9.20
CA GLY A 141 -4.47 2.77 -10.48
C GLY A 141 -3.07 2.22 -10.77
N ALA A 142 -2.70 1.11 -10.15
CA ALA A 142 -1.45 0.44 -10.45
C ALA A 142 -1.35 0.14 -11.95
N SER A 143 -0.40 0.74 -12.60
CA SER A 143 -0.06 0.37 -13.98
C SER A 143 0.58 -1.01 -13.92
N ALA A 144 -0.13 -2.02 -14.41
CA ALA A 144 0.47 -3.30 -14.77
C ALA A 144 1.38 -3.02 -15.97
N GLY A 145 2.61 -2.65 -15.69
CA GLY A 145 3.58 -2.26 -16.70
C GLY A 145 4.92 -2.13 -16.00
N HIS A 146 5.91 -2.65 -16.65
CA HIS A 146 7.31 -2.46 -16.33
C HIS A 146 7.54 -1.02 -15.88
N ALA A 147 7.83 -0.80 -14.59
CA ALA A 147 8.41 0.47 -14.20
C ALA A 147 9.69 0.61 -15.01
N PRO A 148 9.84 1.66 -15.83
CA PRO A 148 11.09 1.85 -16.54
C PRO A 148 12.17 1.98 -15.47
N ASP A 149 13.07 1.01 -15.45
CA ASP A 149 14.26 1.08 -14.63
C ASP A 149 15.18 2.10 -15.30
N PRO A 150 15.32 3.33 -14.79
CA PRO A 150 16.17 4.34 -15.39
C PRO A 150 17.64 3.93 -15.44
N ASP A 151 18.04 2.96 -14.61
CA ASP A 151 19.42 2.47 -14.49
C ASP A 151 19.64 1.11 -15.18
N GLY A 152 18.64 0.53 -15.85
CA GLY A 152 18.80 -0.68 -16.67
C GLY A 152 19.17 -1.96 -15.90
N LEU A 153 19.04 -1.95 -14.58
CA LEU A 153 19.39 -3.09 -13.73
C LEU A 153 18.25 -4.11 -13.62
N GLY A 154 17.60 -4.40 -14.74
CA GLY A 154 16.70 -5.52 -14.94
C GLY A 154 15.90 -5.99 -13.71
N ASN A 155 15.05 -5.12 -13.15
CA ASN A 155 14.26 -5.49 -11.98
C ASN A 155 13.06 -6.34 -12.39
N ASP A 156 13.38 -7.52 -12.92
CA ASP A 156 12.39 -8.50 -13.38
C ASP A 156 11.39 -8.96 -12.30
N ALA A 157 11.65 -8.62 -11.03
CA ALA A 157 10.76 -8.93 -9.93
C ALA A 157 9.78 -7.80 -9.58
N ALA A 158 9.80 -6.68 -10.30
CA ALA A 158 8.78 -5.64 -10.20
C ALA A 158 7.61 -5.99 -11.13
N SER A 159 6.39 -6.01 -10.60
CA SER A 159 5.17 -6.27 -11.39
C SER A 159 4.40 -4.99 -11.73
N GLY A 160 4.75 -3.87 -11.15
CA GLY A 160 4.08 -2.61 -11.37
C GLY A 160 4.55 -1.50 -10.45
N TYR A 161 3.95 -0.33 -10.65
CA TYR A 161 4.19 0.86 -9.83
C TYR A 161 2.84 1.42 -9.37
N ALA A 162 2.75 1.71 -8.08
CA ALA A 162 1.59 2.37 -7.49
C ALA A 162 1.97 3.83 -7.22
N PRO A 163 1.38 4.78 -7.95
CA PRO A 163 1.67 6.20 -7.75
C PRO A 163 1.12 6.66 -6.40
N GLY A 164 1.88 7.49 -5.70
CA GLY A 164 1.41 8.24 -4.55
C GLY A 164 0.32 9.22 -4.94
N THR A 165 -0.60 9.50 -4.04
CA THR A 165 -1.64 10.50 -4.27
C THR A 165 -1.19 11.83 -3.67
N ALA A 166 -1.04 12.86 -4.51
CA ALA A 166 -0.73 14.19 -4.04
C ALA A 166 -1.83 14.69 -3.09
N GLY A 167 -1.46 15.02 -1.85
CA GLY A 167 -2.38 15.50 -0.81
C GLY A 167 -2.97 14.42 0.11
N ASP A 168 -2.76 13.17 -0.18
CA ASP A 168 -3.01 12.05 0.72
C ASP A 168 -1.62 11.49 1.09
N ASP A 169 -1.37 11.22 2.35
CA ASP A 169 -0.05 10.78 2.88
C ASP A 169 0.33 9.36 2.39
N ARG A 170 -0.07 9.04 1.15
CA ARG A 170 0.16 7.75 0.50
C ARG A 170 1.46 7.79 -0.29
N PRO A 171 2.49 7.09 0.18
CA PRO A 171 3.73 7.01 -0.56
C PRO A 171 3.54 6.24 -1.87
N ASP A 172 4.24 6.65 -2.89
CA ASP A 172 4.47 5.84 -4.09
C ASP A 172 5.33 4.62 -3.74
N PHE A 173 5.12 3.51 -4.43
CA PHE A 173 5.90 2.29 -4.22
C PHE A 173 5.91 1.39 -5.46
N VAL A 174 6.97 0.60 -5.57
CA VAL A 174 7.11 -0.46 -6.58
C VAL A 174 6.43 -1.73 -6.08
N ILE A 175 5.57 -2.33 -6.87
CA ILE A 175 4.88 -3.59 -6.54
C ILE A 175 5.82 -4.76 -6.83
N VAL A 176 6.07 -5.59 -5.83
CA VAL A 176 6.95 -6.76 -5.94
C VAL A 176 6.16 -8.00 -6.33
N ASP A 177 6.60 -8.68 -7.38
CA ASP A 177 6.17 -10.04 -7.72
C ASP A 177 6.96 -11.05 -6.86
N LEU A 178 6.40 -11.39 -5.70
CA LEU A 178 7.04 -12.31 -4.76
C LEU A 178 7.36 -13.69 -5.34
N PRO A 179 6.45 -14.36 -6.08
CA PRO A 179 6.74 -15.63 -6.71
C PRO A 179 7.95 -15.56 -7.65
N ARG A 180 8.05 -14.49 -8.42
CA ARG A 180 9.15 -14.28 -9.36
C ARG A 180 10.46 -13.95 -8.64
N LEU A 181 10.41 -13.10 -7.62
CA LEU A 181 11.54 -12.78 -6.75
C LEU A 181 12.13 -14.04 -6.12
N LEU A 182 11.28 -14.87 -5.51
CA LEU A 182 11.72 -16.07 -4.81
C LEU A 182 12.30 -17.12 -5.77
N ARG A 183 11.69 -17.35 -6.93
CA ARG A 183 12.24 -18.28 -7.95
C ARG A 183 13.60 -17.85 -8.49
N ARG A 184 13.85 -16.53 -8.58
CA ARG A 184 15.16 -16.00 -9.01
C ARG A 184 16.22 -16.11 -7.94
N THR A 185 15.82 -15.93 -6.69
CA THR A 185 16.74 -15.83 -5.55
C THR A 185 17.08 -17.20 -4.96
N LEU A 186 16.15 -18.13 -5.03
CA LEU A 186 16.30 -19.49 -4.48
C LEU A 186 16.21 -20.48 -5.65
N PRO A 187 17.34 -21.04 -6.09
CA PRO A 187 17.38 -22.03 -7.19
C PRO A 187 16.70 -23.34 -6.82
#